data_76e46f1be7ce0b878d159b8b1da96efd
#
_entry.id   76e46f1be7ce0b878d159b8b1da96efd
#
_cell.length_a   1.000
_cell.length_b   1.000
_cell.length_c   1.000
_cell.angle_alpha   90.00
_cell.angle_beta   90.00
_cell.angle_gamma   90.00
#
_symmetry.space_group_name_H-M   'P 1'
#
loop_
_entity.id
_entity.type
_entity.pdbx_description
1 polymer ?
#
loop_
_entity_poly.entity_id
_entity_poly.type
_entity_poly.pdbx_seq_one_letter_code
_entity_poly.pdbx_strand_id
1 'polypeptide(L)' 'MAKVNMVNLTRRDKERNTIQTEAEASYTVFEMNGERYFQIDTYGTRGRKEQGKVSQVLQFDEESVKLLIKLLTTEFRF' A
#
# COMPACT_ATOMS: atom_id res chain seq x y z
N MET A 1 8.22 -5.84 -1.01
CA MET A 1 8.50 -4.49 -1.49
C MET A 1 8.16 -4.41 -2.95
N ALA A 2 7.22 -3.58 -3.29
CA ALA A 2 6.75 -3.60 -4.66
C ALA A 2 6.08 -2.30 -5.04
N LYS A 3 6.17 -1.97 -6.33
CA LYS A 3 5.33 -0.96 -6.95
C LYS A 3 4.15 -1.72 -7.54
N VAL A 4 2.95 -1.37 -7.08
CA VAL A 4 1.76 -2.14 -7.42
C VAL A 4 1.31 -1.80 -8.83
N ASN A 5 1.06 -2.83 -9.62
CA ASN A 5 0.54 -2.67 -10.98
C ASN A 5 -0.98 -2.73 -10.92
N MET A 6 -1.59 -1.54 -10.80
CA MET A 6 -3.04 -1.46 -10.64
C MET A 6 -3.80 -1.84 -11.90
N VAL A 7 -3.16 -1.69 -13.06
CA VAL A 7 -3.84 -2.06 -14.31
C VAL A 7 -4.15 -3.54 -14.33
N ASN A 8 -3.28 -4.33 -13.74
CA ASN A 8 -3.46 -5.78 -13.71
C ASN A 8 -3.97 -6.28 -12.36
N LEU A 9 -4.45 -5.39 -11.53
CA LEU A 9 -5.01 -5.78 -10.25
C LEU A 9 -6.35 -6.46 -10.50
N THR A 10 -6.51 -7.66 -9.94
CA THR A 10 -7.75 -8.41 -10.14
C THR A 10 -8.34 -8.77 -8.80
N ARG A 11 -9.65 -8.88 -8.78
CA ARG A 11 -10.35 -9.30 -7.60
C ARG A 11 -10.19 -10.81 -7.42
N ARG A 12 -9.92 -11.23 -6.20
CA ARG A 12 -9.93 -12.64 -5.84
C ARG A 12 -10.84 -12.80 -4.65
N ASP A 13 -11.80 -13.68 -4.78
CA ASP A 13 -12.69 -13.98 -3.66
C ASP A 13 -12.19 -15.23 -3.00
N LYS A 14 -11.72 -15.08 -1.76
CA LYS A 14 -11.19 -16.19 -1.00
C LYS A 14 -12.20 -16.62 0.04
N GLU A 15 -12.32 -17.91 0.24
CA GLU A 15 -13.23 -18.41 1.24
C GLU A 15 -12.75 -18.16 2.65
N ARG A 16 -11.45 -18.10 2.83
CA ARG A 16 -10.89 -17.88 4.14
C ARG A 16 -10.02 -16.63 4.12
N ASN A 17 -10.34 -15.74 5.02
CA ASN A 17 -9.59 -14.51 5.15
C ASN A 17 -9.22 -14.33 6.61
N THR A 18 -8.06 -13.75 6.84
CA THR A 18 -7.53 -13.57 8.19
C THR A 18 -7.16 -12.11 8.37
N ILE A 19 -7.51 -11.56 9.52
CA ILE A 19 -7.06 -10.23 9.87
C ILE A 19 -5.63 -10.32 10.37
N GLN A 20 -4.75 -9.57 9.73
CA GLN A 20 -3.34 -9.58 10.08
C GLN A 20 -3.08 -8.78 11.34
N THR A 21 -1.96 -9.05 11.97
CA THR A 21 -1.52 -8.29 13.13
C THR A 21 -1.22 -6.85 12.68
N GLU A 22 -1.60 -5.91 13.52
CA GLU A 22 -1.36 -4.51 13.22
C GLU A 22 0.13 -4.20 13.21
N ALA A 23 0.52 -3.28 12.36
CA ALA A 23 1.88 -2.79 12.28
C ALA A 23 1.85 -1.29 12.15
N GLU A 24 2.88 -0.65 12.68
CA GLU A 24 3.05 0.78 12.46
C GLU A 24 3.36 1.01 11.01
N ALA A 25 2.92 2.15 10.50
CA ALA A 25 3.13 2.47 9.09
C ALA A 25 3.31 3.97 8.93
N SER A 26 3.98 4.34 7.87
CA SER A 26 4.12 5.73 7.49
C SER A 26 3.94 5.83 5.99
N TYR A 27 3.72 7.04 5.50
CA TYR A 27 3.63 7.23 4.06
C TYR A 27 4.53 8.39 3.62
N THR A 28 4.88 8.35 2.36
CA THR A 28 5.71 9.39 1.74
C THR A 28 5.13 9.70 0.37
N VAL A 29 5.19 10.97 -0.01
CA VAL A 29 4.88 11.38 -1.38
C VAL A 29 6.15 12.02 -1.94
N PHE A 30 6.56 11.56 -3.10
CA PHE A 30 7.79 12.09 -3.70
C PHE A 30 7.67 12.09 -5.22
N GLU A 31 8.54 12.86 -5.84
CA GLU A 31 8.62 12.91 -7.30
C GLU A 31 9.99 12.43 -7.73
N MET A 32 10.00 11.67 -8.81
CA MET A 32 11.24 11.18 -9.39
C MET A 32 11.01 10.97 -10.86
N ASN A 33 11.93 11.48 -11.67
CA ASN A 33 11.83 11.36 -13.13
C ASN A 33 10.52 11.94 -13.67
N GLY A 34 10.03 13.02 -13.05
CA GLY A 34 8.82 13.67 -13.51
C GLY A 34 7.53 12.99 -13.11
N GLU A 35 7.62 11.96 -12.29
CA GLU A 35 6.48 11.18 -11.87
C GLU A 35 6.30 11.32 -10.37
N ARG A 36 5.05 11.39 -9.91
CA ARG A 36 4.76 11.48 -8.49
C ARG A 36 4.35 10.12 -7.96
N TYR A 37 4.87 9.78 -6.79
CA TYR A 37 4.64 8.48 -6.17
C TYR A 37 4.10 8.63 -4.76
N PHE A 38 3.26 7.68 -4.39
CA PHE A 38 2.77 7.51 -3.03
C PHE A 38 3.34 6.20 -2.52
N GLN A 39 3.95 6.24 -1.34
CA GLN A 39 4.62 5.07 -0.79
C GLN A 39 4.17 4.84 0.64
N ILE A 40 3.85 3.59 0.96
CA ILE A 40 3.53 3.18 2.31
C ILE A 40 4.66 2.26 2.79
N ASP A 41 5.22 2.61 3.95
CA ASP A 41 6.21 1.77 4.61
C ASP A 41 5.58 1.19 5.85
N THR A 42 5.74 -0.12 6.06
CA THR A 42 5.30 -0.74 7.31
C THR A 42 6.52 -1.16 8.09
N TYR A 43 6.34 -1.26 9.41
CA TYR A 43 7.42 -1.64 10.32
C TYR A 43 7.02 -2.89 11.07
N GLY A 44 8.00 -3.63 11.58
CA GLY A 44 7.71 -4.85 12.28
C GLY A 44 6.83 -4.61 13.49
N THR A 45 5.90 -5.51 13.74
CA THR A 45 4.96 -5.34 14.83
C THR A 45 5.64 -5.40 16.18
N ARG A 46 6.71 -6.13 16.27
CA ARG A 46 7.46 -6.21 17.49
C ARG A 46 8.76 -5.48 17.39
N GLY A 47 8.78 -4.48 16.58
CA GLY A 47 9.99 -3.85 16.22
C GLY A 47 10.43 -2.76 17.15
N ARG A 48 10.12 -2.88 18.41
CA ARG A 48 10.52 -1.82 19.31
C ARG A 48 11.99 -1.52 19.23
N LYS A 49 12.79 -2.56 19.19
CA LYS A 49 14.21 -2.37 19.08
C LYS A 49 14.64 -2.01 17.70
N GLU A 50 13.76 -2.21 16.75
CA GLU A 50 14.07 -1.97 15.36
C GLU A 50 13.17 -0.91 14.78
N GLN A 51 12.75 0.00 15.62
CA GLN A 51 11.96 1.11 15.17
C GLN A 51 12.67 1.80 14.03
N GLY A 52 11.92 2.15 13.01
CA GLY A 52 12.49 2.77 11.86
C GLY A 52 12.96 1.79 10.81
N LYS A 53 13.01 0.50 11.15
CA LYS A 53 13.40 -0.49 10.17
C LYS A 53 12.19 -0.92 9.38
N VAL A 54 12.22 -0.67 8.08
CA VAL A 54 11.09 -0.93 7.20
C VAL A 54 10.99 -2.42 6.94
N SER A 55 9.78 -2.95 7.07
CA SER A 55 9.50 -4.36 6.81
C SER A 55 8.97 -4.56 5.41
N GLN A 56 8.01 -3.73 4.98
CA GLN A 56 7.40 -3.83 3.66
C GLN A 56 7.28 -2.43 3.06
N VAL A 57 7.35 -2.37 1.75
CA VAL A 57 7.15 -1.12 1.02
C VAL A 57 6.16 -1.38 -0.10
N LEU A 58 5.15 -0.54 -0.19
CA LEU A 58 4.22 -0.55 -1.32
C LEU A 58 4.22 0.82 -1.96
N GLN A 59 4.43 0.85 -3.27
CA GLN A 59 4.45 2.10 -4.01
C GLN A 59 3.35 2.13 -5.05
N PHE A 60 2.83 3.33 -5.29
CA PHE A 60 1.80 3.56 -6.30
C PHE A 60 2.20 4.81 -7.06
N ASP A 61 2.19 4.74 -8.39
CA ASP A 61 2.36 5.96 -9.17
C ASP A 61 1.01 6.70 -9.22
N GLU A 62 1.01 7.87 -9.83
CA GLU A 62 -0.18 8.72 -9.80
C GLU A 62 -1.36 8.04 -10.47
N GLU A 63 -1.13 7.38 -11.57
CA GLU A 63 -2.21 6.67 -12.26
C GLU A 63 -2.78 5.57 -11.38
N SER A 64 -1.92 4.84 -10.70
CA SER A 64 -2.35 3.77 -9.81
C SER A 64 -3.13 4.32 -8.62
N VAL A 65 -2.74 5.48 -8.11
CA VAL A 65 -3.47 6.11 -7.01
C VAL A 65 -4.90 6.42 -7.45
N LYS A 66 -5.05 6.96 -8.66
CA LYS A 66 -6.39 7.27 -9.17
C LYS A 66 -7.25 6.02 -9.27
N LEU A 67 -6.65 4.94 -9.76
CA LEU A 67 -7.38 3.67 -9.89
C LEU A 67 -7.75 3.12 -8.52
N LEU A 68 -6.85 3.25 -7.56
CA LEU A 68 -7.12 2.75 -6.21
C LEU A 68 -8.25 3.52 -5.56
N ILE A 69 -8.25 4.85 -5.71
CA ILE A 69 -9.33 5.67 -5.16
C ILE A 69 -10.67 5.24 -5.73
N LYS A 70 -10.70 5.04 -7.05
CA LYS A 70 -11.93 4.64 -7.71
C LYS A 70 -12.41 3.29 -7.21
N LEU A 71 -11.49 2.35 -7.10
CA LEU A 71 -11.80 1.01 -6.64
C LEU A 71 -12.35 1.04 -5.21
N LEU A 72 -11.68 1.75 -4.32
CA LEU A 72 -12.09 1.79 -2.93
C LEU A 72 -13.43 2.50 -2.76
N THR A 73 -13.63 3.56 -3.52
CA THR A 73 -14.90 4.29 -3.47
C THR A 73 -16.05 3.37 -3.86
N THR A 74 -15.82 2.56 -4.89
CA THR A 74 -16.85 1.63 -5.37
C THR A 74 -17.11 0.52 -4.37
N GLU A 75 -16.04 -0.08 -3.83
CA GLU A 75 -16.21 -1.23 -2.96
C GLU A 75 -16.75 -0.86 -1.58
N PHE A 76 -16.40 0.33 -1.09
CA PHE A 76 -16.81 0.74 0.26
C PHE A 76 -17.94 1.76 0.25
N ARG A 77 -18.32 2.23 -0.93
CA ARG A 77 -19.44 3.17 -1.08
C ARG A 77 -19.26 4.44 -0.28
N PHE A 78 -18.09 4.99 -0.37
CA PHE A 78 -17.83 6.29 0.26
C PHE A 78 -18.57 7.42 -0.44
#